data_a1b38854f8db25ee65874bbebf2881e6
#
_entry.id   a1b38854f8db25ee65874bbebf2881e6
#
_cell.length_a   1.000
_cell.length_b   1.000
_cell.length_c   1.000
_cell.angle_alpha   90.00
_cell.angle_beta   90.00
_cell.angle_gamma   90.00
#
_symmetry.space_group_name_H-M   'P 1'
#
loop_
_entity.id
_entity.type
_entity.pdbx_description
1 polymer ?
#
loop_
_entity_poly.entity_id
_entity_poly.type
_entity_poly.pdbx_seq_one_letter_code
_entity_poly.pdbx_strand_id
1 'polypeptide(L)'
;MSPPDIPASGASLGPEGSPPSGKKLDSWGEIASYLGREVRTVQRWEQTEDLPVHRHEHKKKSTVYAYAGELDAWIKHRQPKDDPEADAAFVPEPDVDAPPEKENGDAKLSNRTPLPPTPSPAHPVPSKGKRVAIAAVVMMAFVAVAYRIYRKYQDPALTHDTVRLVVLPFVNLSGDPNQNYLSAGLTDVITTQLGRLDPRHLRVIAPTSASVMSGKPIGEIRQALNVQYVLEGSVQRVANQIRIDVRLIQASDEAQAGADSFTRDLSDFLQVESEVSESVARKMVSTLPGASPAESSSAAKHLGTVSVEAATKSSDAFLKGEILWTNRENLKKSIELFEEAIHENPYNAQAYAGLASATAIIGQVPNDGIPPQEAEPKARDAAQRALQLDPRLVEAHAVLGNVAMSYDWDLKAAENELRLSIDLNPNYPTAHNWYAHLLMVEGRFDEALAESRLGVELEPATPFFHVVRAEILYNARKYDQAIQEATSVLKDHPDFVLASYWLGSAYREKKMYPEAIATFERARKMTGDLPFMVMAYGQAQAVAGNTAEAKKALAILTKMQKTTFVPDIYPAAIYVALGEKDHAFQLLDSAYQQRVDRLVYFGVEPMADPIRSDPRFAQLMAKVGPR
;
A
#
# COMPACT_ATOMS: atom_id res chain seq x y z
N MET A 1 54.73 20.26 15.18
CA MET A 1 54.00 20.00 16.42
C MET A 1 52.96 18.95 16.09
N SER A 2 53.25 17.72 16.47
CA SER A 2 52.39 16.55 16.30
C SER A 2 51.35 16.50 17.42
N PRO A 3 50.12 16.02 17.20
CA PRO A 3 49.16 15.76 18.29
C PRO A 3 49.47 14.46 19.02
N PRO A 4 49.10 14.33 20.31
CA PRO A 4 49.48 13.22 21.16
C PRO A 4 48.64 11.96 20.96
N ASP A 5 49.30 10.82 21.15
CA ASP A 5 48.80 9.47 21.19
C ASP A 5 47.74 9.27 22.28
N ILE A 6 46.66 8.59 21.94
CA ILE A 6 45.68 8.05 22.90
C ILE A 6 45.95 6.55 23.02
N PRO A 7 46.15 6.02 24.23
CA PRO A 7 46.46 4.61 24.43
C PRO A 7 45.23 3.71 24.29
N ALA A 8 45.42 2.58 23.65
CA ALA A 8 44.51 1.45 23.62
C ALA A 8 44.20 0.93 25.02
N SER A 9 42.95 0.95 25.44
CA SER A 9 42.51 0.32 26.68
C SER A 9 42.42 -1.18 26.50
N GLY A 10 43.21 -1.86 27.27
CA GLY A 10 43.33 -3.31 27.31
C GLY A 10 42.08 -4.00 27.79
N ALA A 11 41.84 -5.15 27.21
CA ALA A 11 40.90 -6.15 27.68
C ALA A 11 41.31 -6.62 29.11
N SER A 12 40.41 -6.44 30.07
CA SER A 12 40.55 -7.07 31.38
C SER A 12 40.15 -8.53 31.27
N LEU A 13 41.12 -9.43 31.38
CA LEU A 13 40.93 -10.84 31.68
C LEU A 13 40.36 -10.94 33.10
N GLY A 14 39.10 -11.40 33.22
CA GLY A 14 38.56 -11.92 34.49
C GLY A 14 39.05 -13.34 34.76
N PRO A 15 39.01 -13.86 36.02
CA PRO A 15 39.74 -15.04 36.45
C PRO A 15 39.19 -16.32 35.80
N GLU A 16 40.13 -17.24 35.47
CA GLU A 16 39.88 -18.63 35.07
C GLU A 16 38.97 -19.32 36.08
N GLY A 17 37.75 -19.68 35.64
CA GLY A 17 36.77 -20.43 36.39
C GLY A 17 36.27 -21.59 35.57
N SER A 18 36.30 -22.78 36.10
CA SER A 18 35.73 -24.09 35.73
C SER A 18 34.98 -24.21 34.40
N PRO A 19 35.06 -25.33 33.65
CA PRO A 19 34.35 -25.48 32.38
C PRO A 19 32.86 -25.26 32.58
N PRO A 20 32.17 -24.61 31.62
CA PRO A 20 30.75 -24.27 31.74
C PRO A 20 29.93 -25.57 31.93
N SER A 21 29.13 -25.60 33.00
CA SER A 21 28.31 -26.76 33.37
C SER A 21 27.01 -26.78 32.56
N GLY A 22 26.69 -27.94 31.94
CA GLY A 22 25.42 -28.16 31.32
C GLY A 22 25.49 -28.68 29.88
N LYS A 23 24.33 -29.07 29.34
CA LYS A 23 24.19 -29.57 27.96
C LYS A 23 24.58 -28.46 26.97
N LYS A 24 25.43 -28.80 26.01
CA LYS A 24 25.79 -27.92 24.91
C LYS A 24 24.66 -27.91 23.86
N LEU A 25 24.24 -26.73 23.40
CA LEU A 25 23.24 -26.50 22.39
C LEU A 25 23.95 -25.95 21.16
N ASP A 26 23.93 -26.64 20.02
CA ASP A 26 24.81 -26.39 18.87
C ASP A 26 24.17 -25.62 17.73
N SER A 27 23.01 -25.00 17.95
CA SER A 27 22.32 -24.21 16.94
C SER A 27 21.37 -23.17 17.54
N TRP A 28 21.06 -22.13 16.77
CA TRP A 28 20.01 -21.18 17.13
C TRP A 28 18.66 -21.83 17.43
N GLY A 29 18.33 -22.92 16.73
CA GLY A 29 17.09 -23.66 16.94
C GLY A 29 17.05 -24.37 18.30
N GLU A 30 18.17 -24.99 18.73
CA GLU A 30 18.27 -25.64 20.03
C GLU A 30 18.28 -24.63 21.18
N ILE A 31 18.99 -23.50 21.02
CA ILE A 31 19.02 -22.40 22.00
C ILE A 31 17.62 -21.81 22.16
N ALA A 32 16.91 -21.54 21.05
CA ALA A 32 15.56 -21.02 21.06
C ALA A 32 14.55 -21.99 21.70
N SER A 33 14.65 -23.28 21.37
CA SER A 33 13.83 -24.34 21.97
C SER A 33 14.07 -24.46 23.48
N TYR A 34 15.32 -24.35 23.91
CA TYR A 34 15.70 -24.40 25.35
C TYR A 34 15.12 -23.20 26.11
N LEU A 35 15.13 -22.02 25.51
CA LEU A 35 14.60 -20.78 26.10
C LEU A 35 13.09 -20.64 25.95
N GLY A 36 12.41 -21.56 25.26
CA GLY A 36 10.96 -21.48 24.99
C GLY A 36 10.55 -20.27 24.14
N ARG A 37 11.41 -19.83 23.23
CA ARG A 37 11.20 -18.64 22.39
C ARG A 37 11.54 -18.91 20.93
N GLU A 38 11.10 -18.01 20.03
CA GLU A 38 11.45 -18.08 18.62
C GLU A 38 12.92 -17.70 18.37
N VAL A 39 13.54 -18.30 17.35
CA VAL A 39 14.94 -18.04 16.96
C VAL A 39 15.23 -16.55 16.80
N ARG A 40 14.30 -15.80 16.22
CA ARG A 40 14.44 -14.35 15.97
C ARG A 40 14.50 -13.54 17.26
N THR A 41 13.74 -13.93 18.26
CA THR A 41 13.76 -13.32 19.61
C THR A 41 15.09 -13.57 20.31
N VAL A 42 15.60 -14.79 20.25
CA VAL A 42 16.87 -15.18 20.87
C VAL A 42 18.06 -14.48 20.19
N GLN A 43 18.05 -14.33 18.88
CA GLN A 43 19.05 -13.56 18.14
C GLN A 43 19.03 -12.06 18.50
N ARG A 44 17.84 -11.50 18.74
CA ARG A 44 17.70 -10.13 19.24
C ARG A 44 18.31 -9.99 20.63
N TRP A 45 18.08 -10.94 21.55
CA TRP A 45 18.65 -10.93 22.90
C TRP A 45 20.18 -11.03 22.91
N GLU A 46 20.79 -11.77 21.97
CA GLU A 46 22.25 -11.74 21.78
C GLU A 46 22.76 -10.33 21.48
N GLN A 47 22.02 -9.59 20.64
CA GLN A 47 22.45 -8.23 20.21
C GLN A 47 22.12 -7.13 21.20
N THR A 48 21.06 -7.27 22.00
CA THR A 48 20.51 -6.19 22.83
C THR A 48 20.60 -6.42 24.33
N GLU A 49 20.82 -7.66 24.78
CA GLU A 49 20.75 -8.06 26.17
C GLU A 49 21.89 -9.01 26.57
N ASP A 50 22.95 -9.08 25.77
CA ASP A 50 24.17 -9.87 26.02
C ASP A 50 23.88 -11.36 26.36
N LEU A 51 22.97 -12.00 25.62
CA LEU A 51 22.72 -13.44 25.77
C LEU A 51 24.01 -14.22 25.49
N PRO A 52 24.45 -15.12 26.39
CA PRO A 52 25.73 -15.81 26.26
C PRO A 52 25.70 -16.87 25.14
N VAL A 53 26.12 -16.44 23.95
CA VAL A 53 26.24 -17.29 22.76
C VAL A 53 27.66 -17.25 22.24
N HIS A 54 28.22 -18.44 22.00
CA HIS A 54 29.58 -18.64 21.51
C HIS A 54 29.57 -18.93 20.01
N ARG A 55 30.66 -18.59 19.29
CA ARG A 55 30.83 -18.85 17.87
C ARG A 55 32.05 -19.69 17.57
N HIS A 56 31.88 -20.70 16.71
CA HIS A 56 33.04 -21.43 16.16
C HIS A 56 33.59 -20.66 14.95
N GLU A 57 34.87 -20.28 15.00
CA GLU A 57 35.58 -19.71 13.88
C GLU A 57 36.04 -20.80 12.88
N HIS A 58 35.23 -21.08 11.87
CA HIS A 58 35.64 -21.85 10.71
C HIS A 58 35.52 -21.01 9.42
N LYS A 59 36.54 -21.10 8.55
CA LYS A 59 36.74 -20.26 7.34
C LYS A 59 35.58 -20.25 6.33
N LYS A 60 34.43 -20.93 6.53
CA LYS A 60 33.31 -20.93 5.59
C LYS A 60 31.90 -20.92 6.17
N LYS A 61 31.66 -21.15 7.46
CA LYS A 61 30.35 -20.96 8.14
C LYS A 61 30.59 -20.79 9.64
N SER A 62 30.19 -19.67 10.24
CA SER A 62 30.13 -19.53 11.68
C SER A 62 28.94 -20.34 12.23
N THR A 63 29.19 -21.37 13.00
CA THR A 63 28.17 -22.08 13.78
C THR A 63 28.14 -21.50 15.19
N VAL A 64 26.95 -21.34 15.76
CA VAL A 64 26.74 -20.82 17.12
C VAL A 64 26.44 -21.95 18.07
N TYR A 65 26.88 -21.81 19.34
CA TYR A 65 26.53 -22.71 20.42
C TYR A 65 26.39 -21.94 21.75
N ALA A 66 25.67 -22.52 22.70
CA ALA A 66 25.57 -22.02 24.08
C ALA A 66 25.54 -23.19 25.06
N TYR A 67 25.89 -22.94 26.33
CA TYR A 67 25.75 -23.93 27.38
C TYR A 67 24.48 -23.65 28.22
N ALA A 68 23.70 -24.69 28.50
CA ALA A 68 22.45 -24.58 29.24
C ALA A 68 22.60 -23.84 30.57
N GLY A 69 23.70 -24.13 31.31
CA GLY A 69 23.99 -23.48 32.60
C GLY A 69 24.27 -21.97 32.47
N GLU A 70 24.87 -21.50 31.37
CA GLU A 70 25.08 -20.08 31.10
C GLU A 70 23.76 -19.38 30.79
N LEU A 71 22.90 -20.04 30.02
CA LEU A 71 21.56 -19.52 29.70
C LEU A 71 20.68 -19.43 30.95
N ASP A 72 20.73 -20.43 31.83
CA ASP A 72 19.99 -20.40 33.10
C ASP A 72 20.47 -19.30 34.04
N ALA A 73 21.79 -19.07 34.09
CA ALA A 73 22.36 -17.98 34.87
C ALA A 73 21.96 -16.62 34.30
N TRP A 74 21.95 -16.48 32.96
CA TRP A 74 21.54 -15.27 32.29
C TRP A 74 20.06 -14.97 32.54
N ILE A 75 19.15 -15.97 32.43
CA ILE A 75 17.73 -15.82 32.72
C ILE A 75 17.49 -15.28 34.14
N LYS A 76 18.23 -15.80 35.13
CA LYS A 76 18.11 -15.40 36.55
C LYS A 76 18.53 -13.95 36.81
N HIS A 77 19.46 -13.40 36.00
CA HIS A 77 19.99 -12.05 36.17
C HIS A 77 19.40 -11.05 35.19
N ARG A 78 18.55 -11.47 34.24
CA ARG A 78 17.91 -10.64 33.25
C ARG A 78 16.91 -9.69 33.93
N GLN A 79 17.12 -8.36 33.78
CA GLN A 79 16.10 -7.36 34.06
C GLN A 79 15.37 -7.10 32.75
N PRO A 80 14.04 -7.38 32.65
CA PRO A 80 13.27 -7.09 31.46
C PRO A 80 13.27 -5.58 31.21
N LYS A 81 13.78 -5.13 30.06
CA LYS A 81 13.44 -3.82 29.54
C LYS A 81 12.01 -3.93 29.03
N ASP A 82 11.12 -3.03 29.46
CA ASP A 82 9.71 -2.99 29.14
C ASP A 82 9.48 -3.20 27.63
N ASP A 83 9.06 -4.41 27.27
CA ASP A 83 8.61 -4.79 25.94
C ASP A 83 7.29 -5.55 26.09
N PRO A 84 6.13 -4.93 25.79
CA PRO A 84 4.80 -5.51 26.09
C PRO A 84 4.46 -6.78 25.29
N GLU A 85 5.25 -7.17 24.29
CA GLU A 85 5.04 -8.40 23.50
C GLU A 85 5.80 -9.62 24.03
N ALA A 86 6.64 -9.48 25.06
CA ALA A 86 7.50 -10.56 25.54
C ALA A 86 6.84 -11.48 26.58
N ASP A 87 5.71 -11.11 27.19
CA ASP A 87 5.11 -11.79 28.35
C ASP A 87 3.75 -12.46 28.10
N ALA A 88 3.45 -12.91 26.88
CA ALA A 88 2.42 -13.94 26.72
C ALA A 88 3.01 -15.30 27.12
N ALA A 89 3.16 -15.48 28.43
CA ALA A 89 3.68 -16.69 29.02
C ALA A 89 2.68 -17.84 28.88
N PHE A 90 3.18 -18.95 28.38
CA PHE A 90 2.64 -20.29 28.55
C PHE A 90 2.38 -20.55 30.05
N VAL A 91 1.14 -20.64 30.46
CA VAL A 91 0.70 -21.19 31.73
C VAL A 91 0.59 -22.71 31.51
N PRO A 92 1.36 -23.55 32.18
CA PRO A 92 1.16 -24.99 32.09
C PRO A 92 -0.16 -25.35 32.80
N GLU A 93 -1.05 -26.02 32.10
CA GLU A 93 -2.20 -26.68 32.71
C GLU A 93 -1.71 -27.75 33.68
N PRO A 94 -2.34 -27.93 34.87
CA PRO A 94 -1.95 -28.94 35.83
C PRO A 94 -2.29 -30.32 35.27
N ASP A 95 -1.28 -31.21 35.30
CA ASP A 95 -1.40 -32.63 35.04
C ASP A 95 -2.46 -33.26 35.97
N VAL A 96 -3.56 -33.67 35.42
CA VAL A 96 -4.57 -34.52 36.05
C VAL A 96 -4.27 -35.93 35.55
N ASP A 97 -3.39 -36.66 36.23
CA ASP A 97 -3.39 -38.12 36.35
C ASP A 97 -2.13 -38.57 37.06
N ALA A 98 -2.18 -38.57 38.41
CA ALA A 98 -1.33 -39.42 39.25
C ALA A 98 -2.26 -40.24 40.17
N PRO A 99 -2.18 -41.57 40.16
CA PRO A 99 -3.00 -42.40 41.03
C PRO A 99 -2.45 -42.42 42.46
N PRO A 100 -3.33 -42.56 43.50
CA PRO A 100 -2.94 -42.46 44.89
C PRO A 100 -2.19 -43.71 45.37
N GLU A 101 -1.15 -43.48 46.16
CA GLU A 101 -0.46 -44.50 46.96
C GLU A 101 -1.42 -45.24 47.89
N LYS A 102 -1.30 -46.57 47.91
CA LYS A 102 -2.00 -47.44 48.85
C LYS A 102 -1.09 -47.82 49.99
N GLU A 103 -1.49 -47.49 51.20
CA GLU A 103 -1.03 -48.04 52.46
C GLU A 103 -1.37 -49.52 52.62
N ASN A 104 -0.45 -50.23 53.29
CA ASN A 104 -0.47 -51.64 53.64
C ASN A 104 -1.61 -52.04 54.60
N GLY A 105 -2.09 -53.25 54.41
CA GLY A 105 -2.92 -53.95 55.41
C GLY A 105 -3.14 -55.40 55.02
N ASP A 106 -2.49 -56.31 55.83
CA ASP A 106 -2.44 -57.79 55.77
C ASP A 106 -3.79 -58.54 55.57
N ALA A 107 -3.74 -59.65 54.92
CA ALA A 107 -4.01 -61.03 55.40
C ALA A 107 -4.70 -61.99 54.43
N LYS A 108 -3.97 -63.04 54.10
CA LYS A 108 -4.33 -64.48 54.10
C LYS A 108 -5.37 -65.07 53.10
N LEU A 109 -4.76 -66.06 52.47
CA LEU A 109 -5.16 -67.47 52.18
C LEU A 109 -6.11 -67.80 50.98
N SER A 110 -5.46 -68.59 50.12
CA SER A 110 -5.86 -69.96 49.64
C SER A 110 -6.93 -70.03 48.54
N ASN A 111 -6.61 -70.42 47.32
CA ASN A 111 -6.75 -71.82 46.81
C ASN A 111 -6.55 -71.90 45.29
N ARG A 112 -5.83 -72.87 44.95
CA ARG A 112 -5.53 -73.57 43.69
C ARG A 112 -6.54 -73.62 42.56
N THR A 113 -5.99 -73.36 41.33
CA THR A 113 -6.01 -74.16 40.06
C THR A 113 -7.26 -74.17 39.23
N PRO A 114 -7.21 -74.38 37.90
CA PRO A 114 -6.11 -74.68 36.97
C PRO A 114 -6.05 -73.78 35.72
N LEU A 115 -4.97 -73.87 34.98
CA LEU A 115 -4.75 -73.28 33.64
C LEU A 115 -5.65 -73.93 32.55
N PRO A 116 -6.05 -73.17 31.55
CA PRO A 116 -6.20 -73.69 30.21
C PRO A 116 -5.34 -72.90 29.19
N PRO A 117 -5.34 -73.28 27.91
CA PRO A 117 -4.17 -73.37 27.07
C PRO A 117 -3.82 -72.12 26.33
N THR A 118 -2.58 -71.95 25.94
CA THR A 118 -1.98 -70.94 25.09
C THR A 118 -2.65 -70.88 23.70
N PRO A 119 -3.08 -69.71 23.19
CA PRO A 119 -3.34 -69.53 21.77
C PRO A 119 -2.10 -68.94 21.05
N SER A 120 -1.92 -69.45 19.83
CA SER A 120 -0.94 -69.07 18.82
C SER A 120 -0.94 -67.58 18.48
N PRO A 121 0.18 -66.99 17.98
CA PRO A 121 0.31 -65.58 17.73
C PRO A 121 -0.53 -65.16 16.51
N ALA A 122 -1.51 -64.29 16.75
CA ALA A 122 -2.26 -63.61 15.69
C ALA A 122 -1.45 -62.44 15.13
N HIS A 123 -1.27 -62.43 13.83
CA HIS A 123 -0.69 -61.28 13.09
C HIS A 123 -1.55 -60.00 13.30
N PRO A 124 -0.95 -58.84 13.55
CA PRO A 124 -1.74 -57.61 13.69
C PRO A 124 -2.28 -57.14 12.35
N VAL A 125 -3.60 -57.12 12.22
CA VAL A 125 -4.29 -56.46 11.10
C VAL A 125 -4.22 -54.96 11.32
N PRO A 126 -3.66 -54.13 10.37
CA PRO A 126 -3.57 -52.71 10.55
C PRO A 126 -4.96 -52.06 10.52
N SER A 127 -5.32 -51.41 11.62
CA SER A 127 -6.60 -50.73 11.79
C SER A 127 -6.86 -49.68 10.69
N LYS A 128 -8.04 -49.72 10.05
CA LYS A 128 -8.45 -48.78 9.00
C LYS A 128 -8.33 -47.28 9.43
N GLY A 129 -8.40 -46.95 10.71
CA GLY A 129 -8.27 -45.59 11.24
C GLY A 129 -6.88 -44.95 11.06
N LYS A 130 -5.76 -45.72 11.16
CA LYS A 130 -4.43 -45.15 10.93
C LYS A 130 -4.15 -44.80 9.46
N ARG A 131 -4.74 -45.54 8.51
CA ARG A 131 -4.63 -45.23 7.06
C ARG A 131 -5.42 -43.98 6.67
N VAL A 132 -6.58 -43.74 7.29
CA VAL A 132 -7.37 -42.53 7.09
C VAL A 132 -6.68 -41.28 7.68
N ALA A 133 -6.08 -41.42 8.86
CA ALA A 133 -5.33 -40.32 9.49
C ALA A 133 -4.07 -39.95 8.68
N ILE A 134 -3.32 -40.91 8.16
CA ILE A 134 -2.15 -40.66 7.31
C ILE A 134 -2.57 -40.02 5.98
N ALA A 135 -3.67 -40.48 5.36
CA ALA A 135 -4.20 -39.90 4.14
C ALA A 135 -4.67 -38.45 4.35
N ALA A 136 -5.29 -38.13 5.50
CA ALA A 136 -5.69 -36.76 5.85
C ALA A 136 -4.49 -35.83 6.05
N VAL A 137 -3.42 -36.30 6.71
CA VAL A 137 -2.18 -35.53 6.90
C VAL A 137 -1.47 -35.30 5.55
N VAL A 138 -1.40 -36.31 4.69
CA VAL A 138 -0.82 -36.16 3.34
C VAL A 138 -1.64 -35.21 2.48
N MET A 139 -2.96 -35.26 2.58
CA MET A 139 -3.85 -34.33 1.84
C MET A 139 -3.71 -32.89 2.35
N MET A 140 -3.63 -32.67 3.67
CA MET A 140 -3.34 -31.34 4.24
C MET A 140 -1.96 -30.83 3.83
N ALA A 141 -0.94 -31.69 3.80
CA ALA A 141 0.37 -31.32 3.30
C ALA A 141 0.33 -30.95 1.80
N PHE A 142 -0.44 -31.70 1.00
CA PHE A 142 -0.62 -31.42 -0.42
C PHE A 142 -1.37 -30.10 -0.65
N VAL A 143 -2.42 -29.84 0.14
CA VAL A 143 -3.17 -28.56 0.11
C VAL A 143 -2.27 -27.41 0.57
N ALA A 144 -1.46 -27.60 1.59
CA ALA A 144 -0.51 -26.58 2.06
C ALA A 144 0.60 -26.29 1.02
N VAL A 145 1.08 -27.32 0.32
CA VAL A 145 2.06 -27.16 -0.78
C VAL A 145 1.38 -26.51 -1.99
N ALA A 146 0.19 -26.95 -2.36
CA ALA A 146 -0.59 -26.35 -3.45
C ALA A 146 -0.94 -24.87 -3.13
N TYR A 147 -1.31 -24.56 -1.88
CA TYR A 147 -1.54 -23.21 -1.40
C TYR A 147 -0.25 -22.36 -1.40
N ARG A 148 0.90 -22.93 -1.01
CA ARG A 148 2.20 -22.25 -1.13
C ARG A 148 2.62 -22.01 -2.58
N ILE A 149 2.36 -22.97 -3.46
CA ILE A 149 2.60 -22.83 -4.91
C ILE A 149 1.65 -21.79 -5.48
N TYR A 150 0.36 -21.87 -5.17
CA TYR A 150 -0.67 -20.89 -5.57
C TYR A 150 -0.32 -19.48 -5.06
N ARG A 151 0.09 -19.35 -3.80
CA ARG A 151 0.56 -18.09 -3.21
C ARG A 151 1.85 -17.58 -3.87
N LYS A 152 2.76 -18.47 -4.27
CA LYS A 152 3.98 -18.12 -5.02
C LYS A 152 3.68 -17.66 -6.46
N TYR A 153 2.55 -18.11 -7.03
CA TYR A 153 2.07 -17.62 -8.34
C TYR A 153 1.18 -16.38 -8.22
N GLN A 154 0.64 -16.09 -7.04
CA GLN A 154 -0.14 -14.88 -6.76
C GLN A 154 0.66 -13.76 -6.07
N ASP A 155 1.77 -14.07 -5.41
CA ASP A 155 2.77 -13.05 -5.11
C ASP A 155 3.58 -12.85 -6.40
N PRO A 156 3.48 -11.72 -7.09
CA PRO A 156 4.58 -11.23 -7.88
C PRO A 156 5.65 -10.80 -6.87
N ALA A 157 6.26 -11.80 -6.20
CA ALA A 157 7.47 -11.60 -5.45
C ALA A 157 8.37 -10.80 -6.37
N LEU A 158 8.74 -9.61 -5.94
CA LEU A 158 9.85 -8.84 -6.45
C LEU A 158 10.94 -9.84 -6.83
N THR A 159 10.93 -10.30 -8.06
CA THR A 159 12.00 -11.13 -8.58
C THR A 159 13.23 -10.25 -8.52
N HIS A 160 14.33 -10.77 -8.04
CA HIS A 160 15.63 -10.07 -7.95
C HIS A 160 16.14 -9.52 -9.31
N ASP A 161 15.33 -9.61 -10.35
CA ASP A 161 15.64 -9.26 -11.74
C ASP A 161 14.86 -8.03 -12.27
N THR A 162 14.02 -7.35 -11.43
CA THR A 162 13.35 -6.12 -11.89
C THR A 162 14.29 -4.93 -11.85
N VAL A 163 14.48 -4.29 -12.99
CA VAL A 163 15.25 -3.05 -13.13
C VAL A 163 14.35 -1.85 -12.80
N ARG A 164 14.85 -0.95 -11.97
CA ARG A 164 14.16 0.30 -11.60
C ARG A 164 14.74 1.46 -12.40
N LEU A 165 13.85 2.19 -13.04
CA LEU A 165 14.15 3.36 -13.86
C LEU A 165 13.42 4.58 -13.27
N VAL A 166 14.07 5.73 -13.23
CA VAL A 166 13.42 7.01 -13.06
C VAL A 166 13.58 7.87 -14.31
N VAL A 167 12.49 8.50 -14.73
CA VAL A 167 12.50 9.51 -15.79
C VAL A 167 12.49 10.87 -15.11
N LEU A 168 13.61 11.61 -15.19
CA LEU A 168 13.68 12.95 -14.62
C LEU A 168 12.89 13.94 -15.47
N PRO A 169 12.35 15.03 -14.86
CA PRO A 169 11.69 16.08 -15.61
C PRO A 169 12.56 16.59 -16.77
N PHE A 170 12.01 16.58 -17.98
CA PHE A 170 12.73 17.06 -19.15
C PHE A 170 12.98 18.57 -19.06
N VAL A 171 14.12 18.99 -19.57
CA VAL A 171 14.51 20.41 -19.55
C VAL A 171 13.91 21.11 -20.78
N ASN A 172 13.18 22.20 -20.57
CA ASN A 172 12.70 23.06 -21.65
C ASN A 172 13.84 23.93 -22.19
N LEU A 173 14.28 23.67 -23.42
CA LEU A 173 15.31 24.43 -24.14
C LEU A 173 14.72 25.43 -25.16
N SER A 174 13.41 25.63 -25.20
CA SER A 174 12.76 26.54 -26.14
C SER A 174 12.99 28.03 -25.83
N GLY A 175 13.48 28.34 -24.62
CA GLY A 175 13.69 29.72 -24.19
C GLY A 175 12.43 30.48 -23.78
N ASP A 176 11.26 29.85 -23.88
CA ASP A 176 9.95 30.39 -23.48
C ASP A 176 9.41 29.64 -22.27
N PRO A 177 9.30 30.27 -21.07
CA PRO A 177 8.75 29.64 -19.89
C PRO A 177 7.30 29.16 -20.04
N ASN A 178 6.52 29.77 -20.95
CA ASN A 178 5.14 29.34 -21.23
C ASN A 178 5.07 27.95 -21.88
N GLN A 179 6.21 27.40 -22.33
CA GLN A 179 6.30 26.07 -22.91
C GLN A 179 6.82 24.99 -21.92
N ASN A 180 6.94 25.33 -20.61
CA ASN A 180 7.34 24.34 -19.58
C ASN A 180 6.37 23.16 -19.48
N TYR A 181 5.10 23.35 -19.85
CA TYR A 181 4.11 22.28 -19.91
C TYR A 181 4.51 21.15 -20.90
N LEU A 182 5.23 21.46 -22.00
CA LEU A 182 5.70 20.44 -22.94
C LEU A 182 6.70 19.49 -22.29
N SER A 183 7.65 20.03 -21.52
CA SER A 183 8.65 19.21 -20.84
C SER A 183 8.05 18.36 -19.73
N ALA A 184 7.15 18.91 -18.94
CA ALA A 184 6.50 18.20 -17.86
C ALA A 184 5.55 17.11 -18.39
N GLY A 185 4.65 17.45 -19.32
CA GLY A 185 3.71 16.51 -19.91
C GLY A 185 4.42 15.38 -20.69
N LEU A 186 5.48 15.71 -21.43
CA LEU A 186 6.30 14.70 -22.13
C LEU A 186 6.95 13.73 -21.12
N THR A 187 7.44 14.23 -20.00
CA THR A 187 7.99 13.39 -18.92
C THR A 187 6.96 12.38 -18.42
N ASP A 188 5.74 12.83 -18.18
CA ASP A 188 4.65 12.00 -17.66
C ASP A 188 4.26 10.91 -18.65
N VAL A 189 4.03 11.29 -19.89
CA VAL A 189 3.64 10.35 -20.93
C VAL A 189 4.74 9.32 -21.23
N ILE A 190 6.00 9.72 -21.32
CA ILE A 190 7.12 8.80 -21.52
C ILE A 190 7.24 7.84 -20.34
N THR A 191 7.05 8.32 -19.11
CA THR A 191 7.05 7.46 -17.91
C THR A 191 5.97 6.38 -17.98
N THR A 192 4.76 6.77 -18.33
CA THR A 192 3.62 5.85 -18.51
C THR A 192 3.88 4.83 -19.62
N GLN A 193 4.36 5.25 -20.77
CA GLN A 193 4.65 4.36 -21.90
C GLN A 193 5.78 3.38 -21.58
N LEU A 194 6.85 3.83 -20.93
CA LEU A 194 7.95 2.96 -20.50
C LEU A 194 7.45 1.89 -19.49
N GLY A 195 6.54 2.26 -18.59
CA GLY A 195 5.93 1.32 -17.67
C GLY A 195 5.14 0.20 -18.35
N ARG A 196 4.59 0.46 -19.55
CA ARG A 196 3.81 -0.52 -20.36
C ARG A 196 4.69 -1.46 -21.18
N LEU A 197 5.92 -1.05 -21.55
CA LEU A 197 6.74 -1.78 -22.54
C LEU A 197 7.29 -3.11 -22.02
N ASP A 198 7.71 -3.17 -20.78
CA ASP A 198 8.15 -4.43 -20.14
C ASP A 198 7.77 -4.46 -18.66
N PRO A 199 6.49 -4.63 -18.34
CA PRO A 199 6.00 -4.53 -16.97
C PRO A 199 6.51 -5.62 -16.03
N ARG A 200 7.12 -6.69 -16.58
CA ARG A 200 7.67 -7.80 -15.77
C ARG A 200 9.07 -7.52 -15.27
N HIS A 201 9.88 -6.82 -16.08
CA HIS A 201 11.30 -6.59 -15.79
C HIS A 201 11.63 -5.12 -15.52
N LEU A 202 10.70 -4.18 -15.80
CA LEU A 202 10.92 -2.76 -15.65
C LEU A 202 9.94 -2.16 -14.61
N ARG A 203 10.49 -1.52 -13.58
CA ARG A 203 9.79 -0.64 -12.63
C ARG A 203 10.13 0.80 -12.95
N VAL A 204 9.12 1.58 -13.31
CA VAL A 204 9.30 3.00 -13.61
C VAL A 204 8.74 3.83 -12.45
N ILE A 205 9.59 4.69 -11.88
CA ILE A 205 9.20 5.60 -10.80
C ILE A 205 8.32 6.70 -11.37
N ALA A 206 7.24 7.01 -10.70
CA ALA A 206 6.28 8.00 -11.15
C ALA A 206 6.85 9.43 -11.18
N PRO A 207 6.33 10.30 -12.08
CA PRO A 207 6.86 11.65 -12.34
C PRO A 207 6.88 12.56 -11.11
N THR A 208 5.91 12.48 -10.22
CA THR A 208 5.86 13.27 -8.98
C THR A 208 7.06 13.01 -8.08
N SER A 209 7.46 11.75 -7.91
CA SER A 209 8.66 11.41 -7.14
C SER A 209 9.95 11.78 -7.89
N ALA A 210 9.95 11.69 -9.22
CA ALA A 210 11.06 12.12 -10.04
C ALA A 210 11.30 13.64 -9.98
N SER A 211 10.23 14.44 -9.92
CA SER A 211 10.33 15.91 -9.89
C SER A 211 11.04 16.42 -8.64
N VAL A 212 10.87 15.77 -7.49
CA VAL A 212 11.58 16.11 -6.22
C VAL A 212 13.10 15.86 -6.33
N MET A 213 13.52 15.03 -7.29
CA MET A 213 14.93 14.70 -7.55
C MET A 213 15.55 15.57 -8.64
N SER A 214 14.81 16.50 -9.24
CA SER A 214 15.32 17.37 -10.30
C SER A 214 16.54 18.19 -9.81
N GLY A 215 17.63 18.17 -10.61
CA GLY A 215 18.85 18.88 -10.32
C GLY A 215 19.74 18.25 -9.24
N LYS A 216 19.39 17.10 -8.67
CA LYS A 216 20.22 16.36 -7.72
C LYS A 216 21.25 15.49 -8.44
N PRO A 217 22.42 15.21 -7.81
CA PRO A 217 23.41 14.27 -8.34
C PRO A 217 22.80 12.87 -8.50
N ILE A 218 23.21 12.13 -9.55
CA ILE A 218 22.69 10.77 -9.88
C ILE A 218 22.90 9.81 -8.70
N GLY A 219 24.02 9.90 -8.01
CA GLY A 219 24.29 9.09 -6.80
C GLY A 219 23.26 9.31 -5.70
N GLU A 220 22.79 10.54 -5.48
CA GLU A 220 21.73 10.87 -4.52
C GLU A 220 20.37 10.34 -4.98
N ILE A 221 20.05 10.51 -6.27
CA ILE A 221 18.82 9.98 -6.88
C ILE A 221 18.78 8.45 -6.74
N ARG A 222 19.88 7.77 -7.04
CA ARG A 222 20.03 6.33 -6.88
C ARG A 222 19.73 5.87 -5.45
N GLN A 223 20.28 6.57 -4.48
CA GLN A 223 20.10 6.24 -3.06
C GLN A 223 18.66 6.50 -2.60
N ALA A 224 18.08 7.64 -2.97
CA ALA A 224 16.74 8.05 -2.54
C ALA A 224 15.63 7.19 -3.16
N LEU A 225 15.74 6.87 -4.47
CA LEU A 225 14.70 6.16 -5.22
C LEU A 225 15.03 4.67 -5.46
N ASN A 226 16.21 4.22 -5.06
CA ASN A 226 16.70 2.86 -5.28
C ASN A 226 16.62 2.43 -6.76
N VAL A 227 17.10 3.28 -7.69
CA VAL A 227 17.04 3.05 -9.13
C VAL A 227 18.38 2.58 -9.69
N GLN A 228 18.34 1.77 -10.76
CA GLN A 228 19.50 1.32 -11.51
C GLN A 228 19.77 2.21 -12.72
N TYR A 229 18.73 2.84 -13.27
CA TYR A 229 18.86 3.72 -14.43
C TYR A 229 18.13 5.05 -14.19
N VAL A 230 18.68 6.10 -14.79
CA VAL A 230 18.12 7.45 -14.85
C VAL A 230 17.97 7.84 -16.31
N LEU A 231 16.77 8.23 -16.74
CA LEU A 231 16.52 8.83 -18.02
C LEU A 231 16.46 10.34 -17.85
N GLU A 232 17.37 11.05 -18.49
CA GLU A 232 17.35 12.49 -18.63
C GLU A 232 16.91 12.88 -20.03
N GLY A 233 16.26 14.02 -20.16
CA GLY A 233 15.89 14.52 -21.46
C GLY A 233 15.76 16.03 -21.50
N SER A 234 15.71 16.54 -22.74
CA SER A 234 15.37 17.93 -23.01
C SER A 234 14.40 18.03 -24.17
N VAL A 235 13.59 19.07 -24.16
CA VAL A 235 12.64 19.37 -25.23
C VAL A 235 12.86 20.78 -25.72
N GLN A 236 12.84 20.95 -27.03
CA GLN A 236 12.90 22.24 -27.70
C GLN A 236 11.80 22.32 -28.74
N ARG A 237 10.96 23.34 -28.64
CA ARG A 237 9.97 23.66 -29.67
C ARG A 237 10.43 24.84 -30.50
N VAL A 238 10.41 24.68 -31.83
CA VAL A 238 10.67 25.75 -32.79
C VAL A 238 9.51 25.74 -33.79
N ALA A 239 8.68 26.77 -33.72
CA ALA A 239 7.44 26.85 -34.50
C ALA A 239 6.53 25.62 -34.27
N ASN A 240 6.28 24.82 -35.30
CA ASN A 240 5.48 23.60 -35.22
C ASN A 240 6.29 22.31 -35.03
N GLN A 241 7.62 22.41 -34.90
CA GLN A 241 8.47 21.26 -34.68
C GLN A 241 8.90 21.13 -33.23
N ILE A 242 8.95 19.90 -32.76
CA ILE A 242 9.48 19.53 -31.45
C ILE A 242 10.72 18.67 -31.64
N ARG A 243 11.79 19.03 -30.94
CA ARG A 243 12.99 18.23 -30.82
C ARG A 243 13.09 17.72 -29.40
N ILE A 244 13.34 16.41 -29.27
CA ILE A 244 13.49 15.72 -27.99
C ILE A 244 14.84 15.00 -28.01
N ASP A 245 15.70 15.36 -27.07
CA ASP A 245 16.98 14.67 -26.84
C ASP A 245 16.86 13.88 -25.53
N VAL A 246 17.25 12.60 -25.52
CA VAL A 246 17.20 11.72 -24.35
C VAL A 246 18.53 11.06 -24.09
N ARG A 247 18.87 10.87 -22.81
CA ARG A 247 20.05 10.14 -22.33
C ARG A 247 19.66 9.14 -21.25
N LEU A 248 20.01 7.88 -21.47
CA LEU A 248 19.90 6.82 -20.47
C LEU A 248 21.23 6.67 -19.74
N ILE A 249 21.24 6.78 -18.42
CA ILE A 249 22.42 6.75 -17.58
C ILE A 249 22.30 5.60 -16.60
N GLN A 250 23.33 4.79 -16.48
CA GLN A 250 23.44 3.77 -15.46
C GLN A 250 23.83 4.42 -14.13
N ALA A 251 22.99 4.27 -13.09
CA ALA A 251 23.12 5.02 -11.84
C ALA A 251 24.25 4.50 -10.93
N SER A 252 24.88 3.36 -11.25
CA SER A 252 25.95 2.76 -10.44
C SER A 252 27.31 3.45 -10.63
N ASP A 253 27.60 3.87 -11.85
CA ASP A 253 28.89 4.43 -12.31
C ASP A 253 28.73 5.72 -13.12
N GLU A 254 27.49 6.20 -13.25
CA GLU A 254 27.11 7.38 -14.03
C GLU A 254 27.48 7.28 -15.53
N ALA A 255 27.67 6.04 -16.02
CA ALA A 255 27.99 5.81 -17.41
C ALA A 255 26.75 5.99 -18.30
N GLN A 256 26.95 6.64 -19.45
CA GLN A 256 25.89 6.79 -20.44
C GLN A 256 25.64 5.44 -21.15
N ALA A 257 24.49 4.82 -20.88
CA ALA A 257 24.05 3.57 -21.49
C ALA A 257 23.48 3.79 -22.91
N GLY A 258 22.96 5.00 -23.20
CA GLY A 258 22.45 5.35 -24.52
C GLY A 258 22.05 6.82 -24.64
N ALA A 259 21.95 7.29 -25.88
CA ALA A 259 21.38 8.60 -26.21
C ALA A 259 20.70 8.56 -27.57
N ASP A 260 19.63 9.32 -27.76
CA ASP A 260 18.92 9.53 -29.01
C ASP A 260 18.37 10.94 -29.13
N SER A 261 18.08 11.35 -30.37
CA SER A 261 17.47 12.62 -30.70
C SER A 261 16.35 12.41 -31.72
N PHE A 262 15.18 13.00 -31.43
CA PHE A 262 13.97 12.90 -32.25
C PHE A 262 13.55 14.31 -32.67
N THR A 263 13.18 14.48 -33.95
CA THR A 263 12.59 15.73 -34.45
C THR A 263 11.35 15.39 -35.24
N ARG A 264 10.20 15.96 -34.86
CA ARG A 264 8.89 15.68 -35.47
C ARG A 264 8.03 16.96 -35.44
N ASP A 265 6.97 16.93 -36.22
CA ASP A 265 5.92 17.95 -36.09
C ASP A 265 5.13 17.73 -34.80
N LEU A 266 4.68 18.81 -34.16
CA LEU A 266 3.94 18.75 -32.90
C LEU A 266 2.59 18.02 -33.05
N SER A 267 2.02 18.01 -34.28
CA SER A 267 0.84 17.21 -34.61
C SER A 267 1.04 15.69 -34.42
N ASP A 268 2.29 15.23 -34.52
CA ASP A 268 2.66 13.82 -34.42
C ASP A 268 3.17 13.48 -33.00
N PHE A 269 2.83 14.32 -32.02
CA PHE A 269 3.31 14.22 -30.64
C PHE A 269 3.12 12.82 -30.02
N LEU A 270 1.94 12.22 -30.18
CA LEU A 270 1.63 10.87 -29.68
C LEU A 270 2.52 9.78 -30.35
N GLN A 271 2.95 10.00 -31.59
CA GLN A 271 3.88 9.08 -32.27
C GLN A 271 5.31 9.25 -31.75
N VAL A 272 5.71 10.47 -31.43
CA VAL A 272 7.04 10.76 -30.86
C VAL A 272 7.21 10.10 -29.50
N GLU A 273 6.19 10.12 -28.65
CA GLU A 273 6.18 9.46 -27.34
C GLU A 273 6.48 7.96 -27.47
N SER A 274 5.80 7.30 -28.42
CA SER A 274 6.00 5.87 -28.69
C SER A 274 7.41 5.59 -29.19
N GLU A 275 7.92 6.39 -30.13
CA GLU A 275 9.28 6.23 -30.70
C GLU A 275 10.37 6.42 -29.64
N VAL A 276 10.24 7.43 -28.76
CA VAL A 276 11.17 7.67 -27.64
C VAL A 276 11.17 6.50 -26.68
N SER A 277 9.98 6.07 -26.26
CA SER A 277 9.81 4.99 -25.29
C SER A 277 10.34 3.66 -25.84
N GLU A 278 10.05 3.33 -27.10
CA GLU A 278 10.59 2.13 -27.77
C GLU A 278 12.11 2.18 -27.92
N SER A 279 12.68 3.35 -28.22
CA SER A 279 14.14 3.49 -28.32
C SER A 279 14.83 3.26 -26.97
N VAL A 280 14.30 3.85 -25.89
CA VAL A 280 14.80 3.65 -24.53
C VAL A 280 14.67 2.18 -24.13
N ALA A 281 13.51 1.57 -24.37
CA ALA A 281 13.28 0.16 -24.07
C ALA A 281 14.24 -0.77 -24.83
N ARG A 282 14.45 -0.56 -26.13
CA ARG A 282 15.43 -1.35 -26.91
C ARG A 282 16.83 -1.28 -26.32
N LYS A 283 17.25 -0.12 -25.84
CA LYS A 283 18.57 0.04 -25.20
C LYS A 283 18.64 -0.66 -23.84
N MET A 284 17.56 -0.63 -23.09
CA MET A 284 17.46 -1.36 -21.81
C MET A 284 17.41 -2.88 -22.02
N VAL A 285 16.63 -3.36 -23.01
CA VAL A 285 16.52 -4.79 -23.33
C VAL A 285 17.88 -5.40 -23.67
N SER A 286 18.78 -4.65 -24.32
CA SER A 286 20.16 -5.13 -24.58
C SER A 286 20.97 -5.37 -23.32
N THR A 287 20.53 -4.84 -22.16
CA THR A 287 21.17 -5.01 -20.85
C THR A 287 20.41 -5.94 -19.91
N LEU A 288 19.18 -6.36 -20.29
CA LEU A 288 18.30 -7.20 -19.46
C LEU A 288 18.18 -8.63 -20.03
N PRO A 289 18.54 -9.68 -19.29
CA PRO A 289 18.33 -11.06 -19.72
C PRO A 289 16.84 -11.39 -19.82
N GLY A 290 16.34 -11.70 -21.01
CA GLY A 290 14.98 -12.22 -21.21
C GLY A 290 13.88 -11.19 -21.50
N ALA A 291 14.21 -9.92 -21.65
CA ALA A 291 13.25 -8.88 -22.02
C ALA A 291 12.89 -8.98 -23.53
N SER A 292 11.59 -8.93 -23.83
CA SER A 292 11.05 -8.81 -25.20
C SER A 292 10.22 -7.54 -25.29
N PRO A 293 10.39 -6.71 -26.32
CA PRO A 293 9.55 -5.53 -26.52
C PRO A 293 8.08 -5.95 -26.65
N ALA A 294 7.18 -5.33 -25.87
CA ALA A 294 5.76 -5.49 -26.07
C ALA A 294 5.35 -4.88 -27.43
N GLU A 295 4.33 -5.46 -28.07
CA GLU A 295 3.78 -4.91 -29.30
C GLU A 295 3.24 -3.49 -29.06
N SER A 296 3.72 -2.52 -29.85
CA SER A 296 3.29 -1.12 -29.79
C SER A 296 1.80 -0.99 -30.10
N SER A 297 1.10 -0.14 -29.35
CA SER A 297 -0.32 0.11 -29.52
C SER A 297 -0.62 0.80 -30.86
N SER A 298 -1.67 0.38 -31.52
CA SER A 298 -2.10 0.84 -32.84
C SER A 298 -2.86 2.19 -32.81
N ALA A 299 -2.47 3.17 -31.99
CA ALA A 299 -3.14 4.47 -31.87
C ALA A 299 -3.14 5.29 -33.18
N ALA A 300 -2.45 4.84 -34.23
CA ALA A 300 -2.24 5.59 -35.47
C ALA A 300 -3.41 5.57 -36.49
N LYS A 301 -4.56 4.92 -36.21
CA LYS A 301 -5.57 4.69 -37.27
C LYS A 301 -6.47 5.89 -37.63
N HIS A 302 -6.49 6.97 -36.86
CA HIS A 302 -7.43 8.08 -37.06
C HIS A 302 -6.79 9.45 -37.36
N LEU A 303 -5.48 9.54 -37.55
CA LEU A 303 -4.75 10.80 -37.82
C LEU A 303 -5.18 11.54 -39.11
N GLY A 304 -5.88 10.88 -40.03
CA GLY A 304 -6.28 11.47 -41.32
C GLY A 304 -7.52 12.40 -41.32
N THR A 305 -8.23 12.52 -40.18
CA THR A 305 -9.51 13.23 -40.08
C THR A 305 -9.44 14.61 -39.41
N VAL A 306 -8.34 14.92 -38.73
CA VAL A 306 -8.14 16.16 -37.96
C VAL A 306 -7.05 17.00 -38.61
N SER A 307 -7.21 18.32 -38.68
CA SER A 307 -6.17 19.22 -39.21
C SER A 307 -4.95 19.24 -38.28
N VAL A 308 -3.75 19.47 -38.84
CA VAL A 308 -2.50 19.58 -38.06
C VAL A 308 -2.63 20.65 -36.96
N GLU A 309 -3.29 21.79 -37.25
CA GLU A 309 -3.51 22.85 -36.26
C GLU A 309 -4.38 22.38 -35.10
N ALA A 310 -5.48 21.67 -35.36
CA ALA A 310 -6.39 21.15 -34.34
C ALA A 310 -5.72 20.05 -33.52
N ALA A 311 -4.95 19.14 -34.15
CA ALA A 311 -4.17 18.12 -33.43
C ALA A 311 -3.12 18.74 -32.49
N THR A 312 -2.44 19.80 -32.95
CA THR A 312 -1.48 20.55 -32.11
C THR A 312 -2.16 21.21 -30.90
N LYS A 313 -3.29 21.88 -31.11
CA LYS A 313 -4.06 22.52 -30.02
C LYS A 313 -4.55 21.47 -29.00
N SER A 314 -5.05 20.34 -29.50
CA SER A 314 -5.47 19.21 -28.65
C SER A 314 -4.32 18.69 -27.78
N SER A 315 -3.12 18.47 -28.35
CA SER A 315 -1.96 18.03 -27.59
C SER A 315 -1.51 19.06 -26.55
N ASP A 316 -1.48 20.34 -26.91
CA ASP A 316 -1.15 21.43 -25.99
C ASP A 316 -2.13 21.51 -24.81
N ALA A 317 -3.42 21.41 -25.05
CA ALA A 317 -4.45 21.45 -24.02
C ALA A 317 -4.37 20.19 -23.12
N PHE A 318 -4.21 19.01 -23.72
CA PHE A 318 -4.04 17.75 -22.99
C PHE A 318 -2.85 17.81 -22.03
N LEU A 319 -1.66 18.19 -22.49
CA LEU A 319 -0.46 18.27 -21.66
C LEU A 319 -0.59 19.24 -20.49
N LYS A 320 -1.24 20.39 -20.71
CA LYS A 320 -1.53 21.33 -19.61
C LYS A 320 -2.50 20.75 -18.61
N GLY A 321 -3.53 20.04 -19.08
CA GLY A 321 -4.50 19.35 -18.24
C GLY A 321 -3.83 18.27 -17.39
N GLU A 322 -2.93 17.49 -18.00
CA GLU A 322 -2.19 16.40 -17.35
C GLU A 322 -1.32 16.89 -16.19
N ILE A 323 -0.61 18.00 -16.36
CA ILE A 323 0.19 18.60 -15.29
C ILE A 323 -0.66 18.98 -14.08
N LEU A 324 -1.80 19.64 -14.32
CA LEU A 324 -2.70 20.03 -13.23
C LEU A 324 -3.31 18.82 -12.54
N TRP A 325 -3.60 17.76 -13.29
CA TRP A 325 -4.07 16.48 -12.77
C TRP A 325 -3.01 15.78 -11.91
N THR A 326 -1.80 15.60 -12.44
CA THR A 326 -0.70 14.90 -11.76
C THR A 326 -0.31 15.58 -10.45
N ASN A 327 -0.25 16.92 -10.44
CA ASN A 327 0.05 17.70 -9.23
C ASN A 327 -1.15 17.88 -8.29
N ARG A 328 -2.35 17.43 -8.69
CA ARG A 328 -3.62 17.68 -7.96
C ARG A 328 -3.90 19.17 -7.76
N GLU A 329 -3.40 20.00 -8.67
CA GLU A 329 -3.63 21.44 -8.70
C GLU A 329 -4.86 21.76 -9.55
N ASN A 330 -5.83 22.50 -9.01
CA ASN A 330 -6.97 23.02 -9.74
C ASN A 330 -7.65 22.00 -10.69
N LEU A 331 -8.26 20.96 -10.13
CA LEU A 331 -8.93 19.89 -10.88
C LEU A 331 -9.99 20.40 -11.87
N LYS A 332 -10.69 21.49 -11.52
CA LYS A 332 -11.67 22.11 -12.43
C LYS A 332 -11.00 22.63 -13.71
N LYS A 333 -9.85 23.27 -13.58
CA LYS A 333 -9.09 23.73 -14.74
C LYS A 333 -8.50 22.60 -15.56
N SER A 334 -8.10 21.51 -14.91
CA SER A 334 -7.67 20.29 -15.58
C SER A 334 -8.81 19.70 -16.45
N ILE A 335 -10.03 19.62 -15.91
CA ILE A 335 -11.23 19.18 -16.64
C ILE A 335 -11.49 20.06 -17.86
N GLU A 336 -11.49 21.40 -17.72
CA GLU A 336 -11.68 22.34 -18.83
C GLU A 336 -10.65 22.13 -19.95
N LEU A 337 -9.39 21.87 -19.60
CA LEU A 337 -8.31 21.65 -20.56
C LEU A 337 -8.45 20.30 -21.29
N PHE A 338 -8.89 19.24 -20.60
CA PHE A 338 -9.20 17.97 -21.27
C PHE A 338 -10.42 18.11 -22.20
N GLU A 339 -11.45 18.86 -21.80
CA GLU A 339 -12.60 19.17 -22.67
C GLU A 339 -12.18 19.98 -23.89
N GLU A 340 -11.26 20.97 -23.74
CA GLU A 340 -10.67 21.72 -24.86
C GLU A 340 -9.89 20.76 -25.79
N ALA A 341 -9.07 19.87 -25.23
CA ALA A 341 -8.33 18.88 -26.03
C ALA A 341 -9.25 17.97 -26.85
N ILE A 342 -10.36 17.53 -26.25
CA ILE A 342 -11.39 16.71 -26.91
C ILE A 342 -12.14 17.49 -27.98
N HIS A 343 -12.44 18.79 -27.74
CA HIS A 343 -13.08 19.63 -28.70
C HIS A 343 -12.24 19.81 -29.97
N GLU A 344 -10.95 20.06 -29.81
CA GLU A 344 -10.00 20.19 -30.92
C GLU A 344 -9.76 18.85 -31.64
N ASN A 345 -9.65 17.74 -30.88
CA ASN A 345 -9.48 16.40 -31.45
C ASN A 345 -10.36 15.37 -30.75
N PRO A 346 -11.55 15.06 -31.27
CA PRO A 346 -12.48 14.06 -30.70
C PRO A 346 -11.96 12.59 -30.70
N TYR A 347 -10.79 12.36 -31.27
CA TYR A 347 -10.13 11.04 -31.29
C TYR A 347 -8.95 10.95 -30.31
N ASN A 348 -8.73 11.97 -29.49
CA ASN A 348 -7.70 11.95 -28.45
C ASN A 348 -8.14 11.08 -27.26
N ALA A 349 -7.80 9.80 -27.31
CA ALA A 349 -8.17 8.81 -26.28
C ALA A 349 -7.61 9.16 -24.89
N GLN A 350 -6.38 9.70 -24.84
CA GLN A 350 -5.72 10.10 -23.58
C GLN A 350 -6.45 11.29 -22.93
N ALA A 351 -6.92 12.25 -23.71
CA ALA A 351 -7.70 13.38 -23.18
C ALA A 351 -9.02 12.93 -22.55
N TYR A 352 -9.69 11.92 -23.13
CA TYR A 352 -10.87 11.31 -22.50
C TYR A 352 -10.51 10.58 -21.21
N ALA A 353 -9.39 9.86 -21.14
CA ALA A 353 -8.95 9.19 -19.92
C ALA A 353 -8.56 10.19 -18.81
N GLY A 354 -7.88 11.29 -19.17
CA GLY A 354 -7.58 12.39 -18.26
C GLY A 354 -8.84 13.06 -17.72
N LEU A 355 -9.81 13.37 -18.61
CA LEU A 355 -11.12 13.90 -18.22
C LEU A 355 -11.84 12.96 -17.25
N ALA A 356 -11.84 11.65 -17.53
CA ALA A 356 -12.44 10.64 -16.67
C ALA A 356 -11.80 10.63 -15.29
N SER A 357 -10.46 10.61 -15.23
CA SER A 357 -9.69 10.60 -14.00
C SER A 357 -9.92 11.85 -13.14
N ALA A 358 -9.86 13.02 -13.73
CA ALA A 358 -10.07 14.29 -13.03
C ALA A 358 -11.52 14.42 -12.53
N THR A 359 -12.50 13.96 -13.33
CA THR A 359 -13.93 14.02 -12.98
C THR A 359 -14.27 13.03 -11.86
N ALA A 360 -13.71 11.82 -11.85
CA ALA A 360 -13.92 10.85 -10.78
C ALA A 360 -13.40 11.39 -9.43
N ILE A 361 -12.19 11.97 -9.42
CA ILE A 361 -11.62 12.51 -8.17
C ILE A 361 -12.39 13.74 -7.67
N ILE A 362 -12.80 14.66 -8.53
CA ILE A 362 -13.53 15.86 -8.10
C ILE A 362 -14.90 15.52 -7.50
N GLY A 363 -15.53 14.42 -7.95
CA GLY A 363 -16.76 13.89 -7.36
C GLY A 363 -16.57 13.31 -5.96
N GLN A 364 -15.35 12.87 -5.61
CA GLN A 364 -14.99 12.31 -4.32
C GLN A 364 -14.41 13.34 -3.34
N VAL A 365 -14.03 14.53 -3.81
CA VAL A 365 -13.49 15.61 -2.98
C VAL A 365 -14.62 16.58 -2.57
N PRO A 366 -15.09 16.55 -1.31
CA PRO A 366 -16.26 17.32 -0.87
C PRO A 366 -16.14 18.83 -1.02
N ASN A 367 -14.91 19.35 -1.13
CA ASN A 367 -14.66 20.80 -1.15
C ASN A 367 -15.01 21.48 -2.48
N ASP A 368 -15.08 20.72 -3.57
CA ASP A 368 -15.38 21.28 -4.89
C ASP A 368 -16.86 21.28 -5.23
N GLY A 369 -17.70 20.69 -4.37
CA GLY A 369 -19.13 20.84 -4.39
C GLY A 369 -19.87 20.16 -5.55
N ILE A 370 -19.25 19.18 -6.21
CA ILE A 370 -19.89 18.41 -7.28
C ILE A 370 -20.47 17.12 -6.67
N PRO A 371 -21.80 16.93 -6.75
CA PRO A 371 -22.41 15.69 -6.27
C PRO A 371 -21.96 14.45 -7.06
N PRO A 372 -21.80 13.28 -6.42
CA PRO A 372 -21.42 12.03 -7.11
C PRO A 372 -22.35 11.68 -8.28
N GLN A 373 -23.67 11.95 -8.15
CA GLN A 373 -24.64 11.71 -9.22
C GLN A 373 -24.36 12.53 -10.48
N GLU A 374 -23.62 13.62 -10.39
CA GLU A 374 -23.21 14.44 -11.54
C GLU A 374 -21.83 14.02 -12.05
N ALA A 375 -20.87 13.82 -11.15
CA ALA A 375 -19.48 13.56 -11.51
C ALA A 375 -19.26 12.11 -12.02
N GLU A 376 -19.76 11.11 -11.31
CA GLU A 376 -19.42 9.71 -11.59
C GLU A 376 -19.97 9.18 -12.94
N PRO A 377 -21.22 9.53 -13.38
CA PRO A 377 -21.66 9.18 -14.72
C PRO A 377 -20.79 9.82 -15.82
N LYS A 378 -20.39 11.09 -15.65
CA LYS A 378 -19.52 11.79 -16.62
C LYS A 378 -18.13 11.12 -16.68
N ALA A 379 -17.57 10.76 -15.53
CA ALA A 379 -16.29 10.03 -15.47
C ALA A 379 -16.38 8.68 -16.20
N ARG A 380 -17.46 7.94 -16.00
CA ARG A 380 -17.73 6.68 -16.70
C ARG A 380 -17.83 6.85 -18.20
N ASP A 381 -18.65 7.79 -18.66
CA ASP A 381 -18.86 8.04 -20.09
C ASP A 381 -17.55 8.42 -20.78
N ALA A 382 -16.75 9.27 -20.15
CA ALA A 382 -15.43 9.63 -20.64
C ALA A 382 -14.47 8.43 -20.69
N ALA A 383 -14.41 7.60 -19.63
CA ALA A 383 -13.58 6.40 -19.61
C ALA A 383 -14.00 5.38 -20.68
N GLN A 384 -15.30 5.15 -20.85
CA GLN A 384 -15.82 4.28 -21.91
C GLN A 384 -15.49 4.81 -23.31
N ARG A 385 -15.55 6.12 -23.49
CA ARG A 385 -15.16 6.72 -24.77
C ARG A 385 -13.68 6.59 -25.03
N ALA A 386 -12.83 6.75 -24.01
CA ALA A 386 -11.40 6.49 -24.10
C ALA A 386 -11.11 5.05 -24.56
N LEU A 387 -11.79 4.06 -23.98
CA LEU A 387 -11.63 2.63 -24.33
C LEU A 387 -12.18 2.25 -25.71
N GLN A 388 -13.19 2.98 -26.21
CA GLN A 388 -13.62 2.80 -27.61
C GLN A 388 -12.54 3.22 -28.60
N LEU A 389 -11.71 4.20 -28.23
CA LEU A 389 -10.61 4.71 -29.05
C LEU A 389 -9.33 3.89 -28.88
N ASP A 390 -8.97 3.58 -27.64
CA ASP A 390 -7.86 2.67 -27.27
C ASP A 390 -8.27 1.73 -26.13
N PRO A 391 -8.58 0.45 -26.44
CA PRO A 391 -9.00 -0.53 -25.43
C PRO A 391 -7.93 -0.91 -24.40
N ARG A 392 -6.71 -0.38 -24.50
CA ARG A 392 -5.59 -0.69 -23.60
C ARG A 392 -5.24 0.48 -22.67
N LEU A 393 -6.05 1.52 -22.60
CA LEU A 393 -5.81 2.65 -21.71
C LEU A 393 -6.01 2.26 -20.24
N VAL A 394 -4.91 2.19 -19.54
CA VAL A 394 -4.80 1.79 -18.14
C VAL A 394 -5.62 2.70 -17.23
N GLU A 395 -5.53 4.00 -17.47
CA GLU A 395 -6.21 5.05 -16.72
C GLU A 395 -7.73 4.90 -16.81
N ALA A 396 -8.24 4.58 -17.99
CA ALA A 396 -9.67 4.42 -18.23
C ALA A 396 -10.23 3.17 -17.52
N HIS A 397 -9.51 2.05 -17.55
CA HIS A 397 -9.86 0.85 -16.78
C HIS A 397 -9.84 1.11 -15.27
N ALA A 398 -8.81 1.81 -14.77
CA ALA A 398 -8.73 2.17 -13.36
C ALA A 398 -9.92 3.05 -12.92
N VAL A 399 -10.32 4.05 -13.74
CA VAL A 399 -11.50 4.88 -13.46
C VAL A 399 -12.77 4.05 -13.44
N LEU A 400 -12.99 3.16 -14.42
CA LEU A 400 -14.18 2.29 -14.42
C LEU A 400 -14.24 1.42 -13.17
N GLY A 401 -13.11 0.88 -12.73
CA GLY A 401 -13.01 0.13 -11.49
C GLY A 401 -13.34 0.96 -10.25
N ASN A 402 -12.83 2.19 -10.18
CA ASN A 402 -13.15 3.11 -9.09
C ASN A 402 -14.63 3.51 -9.07
N VAL A 403 -15.22 3.86 -10.22
CA VAL A 403 -16.65 4.18 -10.34
C VAL A 403 -17.53 2.99 -9.96
N ALA A 404 -17.17 1.79 -10.41
CA ALA A 404 -17.88 0.56 -10.03
C ALA A 404 -17.87 0.34 -8.51
N MET A 405 -16.74 0.57 -7.84
CA MET A 405 -16.60 0.43 -6.39
C MET A 405 -17.36 1.53 -5.64
N SER A 406 -17.09 2.79 -5.96
CA SER A 406 -17.49 3.94 -5.14
C SER A 406 -18.94 4.39 -5.40
N TYR A 407 -19.42 4.25 -6.62
CA TYR A 407 -20.72 4.75 -7.05
C TYR A 407 -21.74 3.65 -7.36
N ASP A 408 -21.35 2.60 -8.11
CA ASP A 408 -22.26 1.49 -8.45
C ASP A 408 -22.38 0.48 -7.32
N TRP A 409 -21.33 0.40 -6.49
CA TRP A 409 -21.18 -0.60 -5.44
C TRP A 409 -21.13 -2.03 -6.00
N ASP A 410 -20.63 -2.17 -7.23
CA ASP A 410 -20.36 -3.45 -7.88
C ASP A 410 -18.87 -3.81 -7.70
N LEU A 411 -18.55 -4.43 -6.56
CA LEU A 411 -17.16 -4.76 -6.20
C LEU A 411 -16.55 -5.78 -7.15
N LYS A 412 -17.38 -6.65 -7.77
CA LYS A 412 -16.88 -7.63 -8.74
C LYS A 412 -16.48 -6.98 -10.06
N ALA A 413 -17.28 -6.05 -10.57
CA ALA A 413 -16.92 -5.25 -11.74
C ALA A 413 -15.67 -4.41 -11.44
N ALA A 414 -15.60 -3.81 -10.23
CA ALA A 414 -14.44 -3.05 -9.77
C ALA A 414 -13.17 -3.89 -9.76
N GLU A 415 -13.20 -5.12 -9.21
CA GLU A 415 -12.05 -6.02 -9.19
C GLU A 415 -11.56 -6.36 -10.60
N ASN A 416 -12.48 -6.65 -11.52
CA ASN A 416 -12.13 -6.99 -12.90
C ASN A 416 -11.42 -5.85 -13.61
N GLU A 417 -11.94 -4.62 -13.50
CA GLU A 417 -11.39 -3.45 -14.17
C GLU A 417 -10.04 -3.02 -13.56
N LEU A 418 -9.94 -3.03 -12.22
CA LEU A 418 -8.70 -2.66 -11.53
C LEU A 418 -7.58 -3.67 -11.78
N ARG A 419 -7.90 -4.98 -11.77
CA ARG A 419 -6.92 -6.02 -12.14
C ARG A 419 -6.47 -5.88 -13.59
N LEU A 420 -7.40 -5.64 -14.52
CA LEU A 420 -7.05 -5.42 -15.92
C LEU A 420 -6.13 -4.20 -16.08
N SER A 421 -6.40 -3.11 -15.35
CA SER A 421 -5.53 -1.94 -15.32
C SER A 421 -4.11 -2.30 -14.85
N ILE A 422 -3.98 -3.06 -13.74
CA ILE A 422 -2.70 -3.52 -13.21
C ILE A 422 -2.00 -4.49 -14.17
N ASP A 423 -2.74 -5.41 -14.81
CA ASP A 423 -2.17 -6.34 -15.78
C ASP A 423 -1.63 -5.63 -17.03
N LEU A 424 -2.31 -4.56 -17.48
CA LEU A 424 -1.88 -3.73 -18.60
C LEU A 424 -0.65 -2.86 -18.26
N ASN A 425 -0.59 -2.31 -17.04
CA ASN A 425 0.57 -1.57 -16.55
C ASN A 425 0.74 -1.69 -15.03
N PRO A 426 1.54 -2.64 -14.54
CA PRO A 426 1.85 -2.78 -13.11
C PRO A 426 2.67 -1.61 -12.52
N ASN A 427 3.04 -0.61 -13.32
CA ASN A 427 3.73 0.59 -12.87
C ASN A 427 2.78 1.81 -12.74
N TYR A 428 1.47 1.60 -12.81
CA TYR A 428 0.48 2.66 -12.63
C TYR A 428 0.02 2.72 -11.16
N PRO A 429 0.54 3.66 -10.34
CA PRO A 429 0.33 3.64 -8.89
C PRO A 429 -1.13 3.87 -8.49
N THR A 430 -1.90 4.62 -9.29
CA THR A 430 -3.33 4.87 -9.02
C THR A 430 -4.17 3.58 -9.07
N ALA A 431 -3.86 2.64 -9.98
CA ALA A 431 -4.56 1.35 -10.03
C ALA A 431 -4.31 0.52 -8.78
N HIS A 432 -3.06 0.44 -8.30
CA HIS A 432 -2.71 -0.21 -7.04
C HIS A 432 -3.42 0.43 -5.84
N ASN A 433 -3.49 1.76 -5.82
CA ASN A 433 -4.19 2.49 -4.77
C ASN A 433 -5.68 2.17 -4.73
N TRP A 434 -6.38 2.24 -5.87
CA TRP A 434 -7.81 1.94 -5.91
C TRP A 434 -8.09 0.46 -5.67
N TYR A 435 -7.20 -0.44 -6.11
CA TYR A 435 -7.33 -1.86 -5.81
C TYR A 435 -7.10 -2.14 -4.31
N ALA A 436 -6.16 -1.43 -3.67
CA ALA A 436 -5.99 -1.50 -2.23
C ALA A 436 -7.25 -1.05 -1.45
N HIS A 437 -7.93 -0.01 -1.92
CA HIS A 437 -9.20 0.43 -1.33
C HIS A 437 -10.31 -0.62 -1.53
N LEU A 438 -10.42 -1.23 -2.71
CA LEU A 438 -11.37 -2.31 -2.96
C LEU A 438 -11.14 -3.49 -2.00
N LEU A 439 -9.89 -3.95 -1.90
CA LEU A 439 -9.51 -5.03 -0.98
C LEU A 439 -9.80 -4.68 0.48
N MET A 440 -9.58 -3.42 0.87
CA MET A 440 -9.93 -2.93 2.20
C MET A 440 -11.44 -2.98 2.45
N VAL A 441 -12.27 -2.55 1.51
CA VAL A 441 -13.74 -2.63 1.59
C VAL A 441 -14.22 -4.08 1.73
N GLU A 442 -13.55 -5.02 1.09
CA GLU A 442 -13.82 -6.46 1.22
C GLU A 442 -13.28 -7.09 2.52
N GLY A 443 -12.54 -6.32 3.34
CA GLY A 443 -11.91 -6.83 4.55
C GLY A 443 -10.63 -7.65 4.30
N ARG A 444 -10.08 -7.64 3.09
CA ARG A 444 -8.84 -8.32 2.67
C ARG A 444 -7.62 -7.46 3.00
N PHE A 445 -7.46 -7.11 4.27
CA PHE A 445 -6.52 -6.08 4.72
C PHE A 445 -5.04 -6.39 4.43
N ASP A 446 -4.62 -7.65 4.50
CA ASP A 446 -3.22 -8.01 4.22
C ASP A 446 -2.88 -7.83 2.72
N GLU A 447 -3.82 -8.15 1.83
CA GLU A 447 -3.69 -7.91 0.39
C GLU A 447 -3.74 -6.40 0.10
N ALA A 448 -4.65 -5.66 0.74
CA ALA A 448 -4.72 -4.21 0.62
C ALA A 448 -3.39 -3.53 1.03
N LEU A 449 -2.76 -3.99 2.13
CA LEU A 449 -1.45 -3.50 2.55
C LEU A 449 -0.32 -3.87 1.57
N ALA A 450 -0.42 -5.01 0.88
CA ALA A 450 0.54 -5.39 -0.15
C ALA A 450 0.44 -4.46 -1.37
N GLU A 451 -0.78 -4.19 -1.85
CA GLU A 451 -1.03 -3.27 -2.98
C GLU A 451 -0.63 -1.83 -2.63
N SER A 452 -0.99 -1.34 -1.43
CA SER A 452 -0.59 0.01 -1.00
C SER A 452 0.93 0.17 -0.89
N ARG A 453 1.69 -0.91 -0.59
CA ARG A 453 3.14 -0.90 -0.61
C ARG A 453 3.68 -0.68 -2.02
N LEU A 454 3.08 -1.35 -3.03
CA LEU A 454 3.45 -1.13 -4.42
C LEU A 454 3.21 0.32 -4.85
N GLY A 455 2.10 0.93 -4.43
CA GLY A 455 1.85 2.35 -4.65
C GLY A 455 2.96 3.24 -4.09
N VAL A 456 3.40 2.99 -2.84
CA VAL A 456 4.52 3.72 -2.22
C VAL A 456 5.85 3.46 -2.94
N GLU A 457 6.11 2.23 -3.40
CA GLU A 457 7.34 1.91 -4.15
C GLU A 457 7.40 2.62 -5.50
N LEU A 458 6.26 2.85 -6.14
CA LEU A 458 6.15 3.56 -7.41
C LEU A 458 6.16 5.08 -7.23
N GLU A 459 5.59 5.58 -6.12
CA GLU A 459 5.56 7.00 -5.77
C GLU A 459 6.05 7.28 -4.34
N PRO A 460 7.33 7.09 -4.05
CA PRO A 460 7.86 7.20 -2.69
C PRO A 460 7.84 8.62 -2.12
N ALA A 461 7.84 9.66 -2.93
CA ALA A 461 7.83 11.05 -2.47
C ALA A 461 6.42 11.63 -2.27
N THR A 462 5.37 10.94 -2.70
CA THR A 462 3.99 11.43 -2.59
C THR A 462 3.37 11.01 -1.26
N PRO A 463 3.07 11.94 -0.35
CA PRO A 463 2.56 11.62 0.99
C PRO A 463 1.21 10.89 0.98
N PHE A 464 0.44 11.05 -0.10
CA PHE A 464 -0.86 10.40 -0.29
C PHE A 464 -0.77 8.88 -0.22
N PHE A 465 0.19 8.24 -0.90
CA PHE A 465 0.31 6.77 -0.91
C PHE A 465 0.72 6.22 0.47
N HIS A 466 1.53 6.96 1.22
CA HIS A 466 1.86 6.60 2.60
C HIS A 466 0.64 6.69 3.53
N VAL A 467 -0.21 7.70 3.33
CA VAL A 467 -1.43 7.88 4.14
C VAL A 467 -2.48 6.80 3.88
N VAL A 468 -2.58 6.27 2.66
CA VAL A 468 -3.46 5.13 2.36
C VAL A 468 -3.11 3.91 3.20
N ARG A 469 -1.82 3.68 3.49
CA ARG A 469 -1.43 2.62 4.42
C ARG A 469 -1.95 2.86 5.84
N ALA A 470 -1.89 4.12 6.32
CA ALA A 470 -2.45 4.48 7.63
C ALA A 470 -3.98 4.24 7.66
N GLU A 471 -4.69 4.56 6.58
CA GLU A 471 -6.12 4.28 6.41
C GLU A 471 -6.41 2.78 6.49
N ILE A 472 -5.70 1.95 5.73
CA ILE A 472 -5.89 0.49 5.73
C ILE A 472 -5.59 -0.09 7.12
N LEU A 473 -4.52 0.35 7.77
CA LEU A 473 -4.16 -0.07 9.14
C LEU A 473 -5.23 0.33 10.16
N TYR A 474 -5.79 1.54 10.03
CA TYR A 474 -6.89 2.01 10.87
C TYR A 474 -8.13 1.12 10.71
N ASN A 475 -8.54 0.83 9.47
CA ASN A 475 -9.69 -0.02 9.20
C ASN A 475 -9.46 -1.49 9.60
N ALA A 476 -8.21 -1.97 9.56
CA ALA A 476 -7.78 -3.25 10.09
C ALA A 476 -7.69 -3.31 11.63
N ARG A 477 -8.04 -2.24 12.34
CA ARG A 477 -7.93 -2.10 13.82
C ARG A 477 -6.47 -2.11 14.34
N LYS A 478 -5.46 -1.97 13.47
CA LYS A 478 -4.04 -1.90 13.81
C LYS A 478 -3.65 -0.45 14.14
N TYR A 479 -4.29 0.15 15.16
CA TYR A 479 -4.24 1.58 15.45
C TYR A 479 -2.84 2.11 15.76
N ASP A 480 -1.99 1.35 16.47
CA ASP A 480 -0.62 1.78 16.77
C ASP A 480 0.23 1.93 15.50
N GLN A 481 0.06 1.01 14.56
CA GLN A 481 0.74 1.09 13.27
C GLN A 481 0.18 2.24 12.41
N ALA A 482 -1.14 2.48 12.46
CA ALA A 482 -1.74 3.63 11.78
C ALA A 482 -1.22 4.97 12.32
N ILE A 483 -1.06 5.09 13.65
CA ILE A 483 -0.45 6.27 14.31
C ILE A 483 0.99 6.45 13.84
N GLN A 484 1.79 5.37 13.79
CA GLN A 484 3.17 5.43 13.35
C GLN A 484 3.30 5.91 11.90
N GLU A 485 2.50 5.35 10.97
CA GLU A 485 2.50 5.75 9.56
C GLU A 485 2.07 7.22 9.38
N ALA A 486 0.94 7.60 9.97
CA ALA A 486 0.44 8.97 9.86
C ALA A 486 1.40 10.00 10.49
N THR A 487 2.04 9.66 11.62
CA THR A 487 3.04 10.52 12.27
C THR A 487 4.29 10.66 11.40
N SER A 488 4.73 9.59 10.73
CA SER A 488 5.85 9.66 9.80
C SER A 488 5.58 10.63 8.66
N VAL A 489 4.39 10.57 8.08
CA VAL A 489 3.98 11.52 7.03
C VAL A 489 3.98 12.97 7.54
N LEU A 490 3.41 13.21 8.72
CA LEU A 490 3.34 14.56 9.30
C LEU A 490 4.70 15.14 9.73
N LYS A 491 5.71 14.31 9.92
CA LYS A 491 7.08 14.76 10.18
C LYS A 491 7.67 15.47 8.96
N ASP A 492 7.44 14.93 7.76
CA ASP A 492 7.99 15.45 6.51
C ASP A 492 7.02 16.43 5.82
N HIS A 493 5.70 16.25 6.04
CA HIS A 493 4.61 17.05 5.49
C HIS A 493 3.62 17.48 6.60
N PRO A 494 3.97 18.46 7.45
CA PRO A 494 3.22 18.81 8.65
C PRO A 494 1.82 19.39 8.38
N ASP A 495 1.58 19.86 7.17
CA ASP A 495 0.32 20.42 6.66
C ASP A 495 -0.57 19.40 5.91
N PHE A 496 -0.12 18.15 5.77
CA PHE A 496 -0.87 17.15 5.04
C PHE A 496 -2.11 16.69 5.82
N VAL A 497 -3.25 17.25 5.47
CA VAL A 497 -4.50 17.14 6.24
C VAL A 497 -5.03 15.71 6.38
N LEU A 498 -4.86 14.86 5.37
CA LEU A 498 -5.30 13.46 5.44
C LEU A 498 -4.52 12.64 6.46
N ALA A 499 -3.22 12.92 6.64
CA ALA A 499 -2.43 12.29 7.70
C ALA A 499 -2.93 12.70 9.10
N SER A 500 -3.28 13.99 9.28
CA SER A 500 -3.91 14.46 10.52
C SER A 500 -5.28 13.80 10.77
N TYR A 501 -6.06 13.55 9.71
CA TYR A 501 -7.35 12.87 9.80
C TYR A 501 -7.18 11.43 10.34
N TRP A 502 -6.30 10.64 9.75
CA TRP A 502 -6.10 9.25 10.17
C TRP A 502 -5.39 9.15 11.52
N LEU A 503 -4.44 10.04 11.81
CA LEU A 503 -3.81 10.13 13.13
C LEU A 503 -4.83 10.40 14.24
N GLY A 504 -5.63 11.44 14.08
CA GLY A 504 -6.67 11.80 15.05
C GLY A 504 -7.74 10.71 15.18
N SER A 505 -8.11 10.07 14.07
CA SER A 505 -9.06 8.94 14.08
C SER A 505 -8.50 7.74 14.83
N ALA A 506 -7.22 7.39 14.64
CA ALA A 506 -6.57 6.30 15.37
C ALA A 506 -6.43 6.61 16.87
N TYR A 507 -6.10 7.86 17.25
CA TYR A 507 -6.13 8.29 18.66
C TYR A 507 -7.53 8.17 19.27
N ARG A 508 -8.58 8.55 18.52
CA ARG A 508 -9.98 8.41 18.99
C ARG A 508 -10.33 6.97 19.32
N GLU A 509 -10.00 6.01 18.45
CA GLU A 509 -10.28 4.59 18.67
C GLU A 509 -9.49 4.02 19.86
N LYS A 510 -8.28 4.52 20.09
CA LYS A 510 -7.49 4.21 21.30
C LYS A 510 -7.97 4.93 22.56
N LYS A 511 -9.06 5.70 22.47
CA LYS A 511 -9.61 6.51 23.57
C LYS A 511 -8.67 7.63 24.07
N MET A 512 -7.68 7.99 23.28
CA MET A 512 -6.80 9.14 23.51
C MET A 512 -7.49 10.42 23.00
N TYR A 513 -8.60 10.75 23.65
CA TYR A 513 -9.49 11.82 23.18
C TYR A 513 -8.84 13.20 23.16
N PRO A 514 -8.02 13.62 24.16
CA PRO A 514 -7.33 14.90 24.13
C PRO A 514 -6.42 15.05 22.91
N GLU A 515 -5.66 14.00 22.58
CA GLU A 515 -4.75 13.96 21.44
C GLU A 515 -5.51 13.99 20.11
N ALA A 516 -6.61 13.25 20.01
CA ALA A 516 -7.48 13.25 18.83
C ALA A 516 -8.06 14.65 18.58
N ILE A 517 -8.66 15.27 19.60
CA ILE A 517 -9.26 16.60 19.53
C ILE A 517 -8.19 17.64 19.13
N ALA A 518 -7.03 17.64 19.80
CA ALA A 518 -5.94 18.57 19.50
C ALA A 518 -5.40 18.42 18.06
N THR A 519 -5.36 17.18 17.55
CA THR A 519 -4.93 16.89 16.18
C THR A 519 -5.93 17.48 15.17
N PHE A 520 -7.23 17.25 15.35
CA PHE A 520 -8.26 17.81 14.47
C PHE A 520 -8.37 19.32 14.54
N GLU A 521 -8.24 19.92 15.75
CA GLU A 521 -8.21 21.37 15.91
C GLU A 521 -7.05 22.04 15.20
N ARG A 522 -5.85 21.43 15.28
CA ARG A 522 -4.68 21.91 14.56
C ARG A 522 -4.92 21.89 13.05
N ALA A 523 -5.40 20.78 12.51
CA ALA A 523 -5.68 20.66 11.09
C ALA A 523 -6.71 21.69 10.63
N ARG A 524 -7.82 21.85 11.36
CA ARG A 524 -8.86 22.87 11.06
C ARG A 524 -8.33 24.30 11.10
N LYS A 525 -7.41 24.61 12.02
CA LYS A 525 -6.77 25.94 12.07
C LYS A 525 -5.88 26.22 10.84
N MET A 526 -5.27 25.18 10.29
CA MET A 526 -4.36 25.31 9.14
C MET A 526 -5.13 25.42 7.81
N THR A 527 -6.19 24.64 7.64
CA THR A 527 -6.89 24.48 6.35
C THR A 527 -8.28 25.14 6.31
N GLY A 528 -8.75 25.67 7.44
CA GLY A 528 -10.14 26.05 7.61
C GLY A 528 -11.04 24.84 7.91
N ASP A 529 -12.35 25.10 7.94
CA ASP A 529 -13.35 24.07 8.18
C ASP A 529 -13.61 23.24 6.92
N LEU A 530 -12.85 22.16 6.74
CA LEU A 530 -13.16 21.13 5.76
C LEU A 530 -14.26 20.21 6.30
N PRO A 531 -15.31 19.86 5.54
CA PRO A 531 -16.46 19.10 6.05
C PRO A 531 -16.08 17.82 6.77
N PHE A 532 -15.17 17.01 6.21
CA PHE A 532 -14.73 15.75 6.82
C PHE A 532 -13.92 15.95 8.12
N MET A 533 -13.17 17.08 8.23
CA MET A 533 -12.46 17.43 9.47
C MET A 533 -13.41 17.93 10.55
N VAL A 534 -14.45 18.67 10.18
CA VAL A 534 -15.52 19.07 11.12
C VAL A 534 -16.24 17.84 11.64
N MET A 535 -16.53 16.86 10.77
CA MET A 535 -17.11 15.57 11.15
C MET A 535 -16.20 14.85 12.15
N ALA A 536 -14.91 14.66 11.83
CA ALA A 536 -13.96 13.93 12.67
C ALA A 536 -13.78 14.58 14.06
N TYR A 537 -13.69 15.92 14.07
CA TYR A 537 -13.67 16.69 15.31
C TYR A 537 -14.96 16.49 16.13
N GLY A 538 -16.13 16.60 15.48
CA GLY A 538 -17.43 16.40 16.13
C GLY A 538 -17.58 15.00 16.73
N GLN A 539 -17.11 13.97 16.03
CA GLN A 539 -17.08 12.60 16.54
C GLN A 539 -16.17 12.46 17.77
N ALA A 540 -14.95 13.02 17.72
CA ALA A 540 -14.01 12.97 18.85
C ALA A 540 -14.59 13.68 20.08
N GLN A 541 -15.24 14.82 19.91
CA GLN A 541 -15.94 15.53 20.99
C GLN A 541 -17.11 14.71 21.56
N ALA A 542 -17.90 14.06 20.69
CA ALA A 542 -19.03 13.24 21.12
C ALA A 542 -18.56 12.07 21.99
N VAL A 543 -17.57 11.28 21.55
CA VAL A 543 -17.08 10.13 22.33
C VAL A 543 -16.28 10.54 23.57
N ALA A 544 -15.73 11.76 23.61
CA ALA A 544 -15.13 12.35 24.81
C ALA A 544 -16.17 12.85 25.83
N GLY A 545 -17.48 12.80 25.51
CA GLY A 545 -18.56 13.29 26.37
C GLY A 545 -18.87 14.78 26.20
N ASN A 546 -18.19 15.49 25.31
CA ASN A 546 -18.36 16.92 25.06
C ASN A 546 -19.54 17.19 24.10
N THR A 547 -20.76 16.77 24.48
CA THR A 547 -21.96 16.82 23.63
C THR A 547 -22.23 18.21 23.03
N ALA A 548 -21.97 19.29 23.80
CA ALA A 548 -22.19 20.65 23.33
C ALA A 548 -21.28 21.00 22.11
N GLU A 549 -20.00 20.60 22.15
CA GLU A 549 -19.06 20.83 21.06
C GLU A 549 -19.37 19.95 19.84
N ALA A 550 -19.80 18.70 20.05
CA ALA A 550 -20.27 17.84 18.96
C ALA A 550 -21.50 18.46 18.24
N LYS A 551 -22.44 19.05 18.99
CA LYS A 551 -23.61 19.76 18.42
C LYS A 551 -23.22 21.05 17.69
N LYS A 552 -22.15 21.75 18.12
CA LYS A 552 -21.60 22.88 17.34
C LYS A 552 -21.02 22.40 16.00
N ALA A 553 -20.32 21.26 15.97
CA ALA A 553 -19.82 20.67 14.72
C ALA A 553 -20.97 20.33 13.75
N LEU A 554 -22.08 19.76 14.24
CA LEU A 554 -23.29 19.54 13.43
C LEU A 554 -23.85 20.84 12.86
N ALA A 555 -23.91 21.91 13.67
CA ALA A 555 -24.39 23.22 13.20
C ALA A 555 -23.48 23.81 12.11
N ILE A 556 -22.15 23.61 12.20
CA ILE A 556 -21.20 24.03 11.16
C ILE A 556 -21.48 23.25 9.86
N LEU A 557 -21.61 21.91 9.90
CA LEU A 557 -21.92 21.10 8.72
C LEU A 557 -23.26 21.54 8.07
N THR A 558 -24.30 21.74 8.89
CA THR A 558 -25.61 22.23 8.41
C THR A 558 -25.51 23.62 7.75
N LYS A 559 -24.63 24.49 8.26
CA LYS A 559 -24.38 25.78 7.61
C LYS A 559 -23.68 25.61 6.27
N MET A 560 -22.69 24.73 6.20
CA MET A 560 -21.93 24.45 4.97
C MET A 560 -22.84 23.85 3.88
N GLN A 561 -23.79 22.99 4.23
CA GLN A 561 -24.78 22.40 3.31
C GLN A 561 -25.64 23.44 2.57
N LYS A 562 -25.69 24.69 3.04
CA LYS A 562 -26.43 25.77 2.34
C LYS A 562 -25.66 26.36 1.16
N THR A 563 -24.37 26.15 1.09
CA THR A 563 -23.48 26.78 0.10
C THR A 563 -22.66 25.82 -0.71
N THR A 564 -22.49 24.58 -0.23
CA THR A 564 -21.73 23.54 -0.91
C THR A 564 -22.34 22.16 -0.65
N PHE A 565 -22.00 21.19 -1.48
CA PHE A 565 -22.37 19.79 -1.23
C PHE A 565 -21.58 19.25 -0.03
N VAL A 566 -22.28 18.85 1.02
CA VAL A 566 -21.72 18.17 2.18
C VAL A 566 -22.47 16.85 2.34
N PRO A 567 -21.81 15.69 2.16
CA PRO A 567 -22.45 14.40 2.26
C PRO A 567 -23.14 14.16 3.60
N ASP A 568 -24.35 13.63 3.60
CA ASP A 568 -25.13 13.37 4.83
C ASP A 568 -24.51 12.29 5.72
N ILE A 569 -23.58 11.50 5.21
CA ILE A 569 -22.78 10.57 6.02
C ILE A 569 -21.94 11.30 7.09
N TYR A 570 -21.56 12.55 6.87
CA TYR A 570 -20.76 13.30 7.84
C TYR A 570 -21.53 13.67 9.10
N PRO A 571 -22.69 14.33 9.04
CA PRO A 571 -23.50 14.52 10.23
C PRO A 571 -24.02 13.19 10.81
N ALA A 572 -24.32 12.17 9.98
CA ALA A 572 -24.68 10.83 10.45
C ALA A 572 -23.62 10.24 11.39
N ALA A 573 -22.34 10.35 11.02
CA ALA A 573 -21.22 9.83 11.82
C ALA A 573 -21.10 10.51 13.19
N ILE A 574 -21.41 11.81 13.30
CA ILE A 574 -21.48 12.50 14.61
C ILE A 574 -22.66 11.99 15.44
N TYR A 575 -23.85 11.77 14.83
CA TYR A 575 -25.00 11.22 15.52
C TYR A 575 -24.75 9.77 15.99
N VAL A 576 -24.02 8.95 15.21
CA VAL A 576 -23.54 7.63 15.66
C VAL A 576 -22.72 7.76 16.94
N ALA A 577 -21.77 8.70 16.98
CA ALA A 577 -20.89 8.94 18.12
C ALA A 577 -21.66 9.49 19.35
N LEU A 578 -22.73 10.24 19.13
CA LEU A 578 -23.64 10.72 20.20
C LEU A 578 -24.62 9.64 20.71
N GLY A 579 -24.70 8.49 20.03
CA GLY A 579 -25.68 7.45 20.34
C GLY A 579 -27.10 7.72 19.82
N GLU A 580 -27.30 8.77 19.05
CA GLU A 580 -28.58 9.18 18.44
C GLU A 580 -28.85 8.38 17.16
N LYS A 581 -29.10 7.06 17.32
CA LYS A 581 -29.18 6.09 16.21
C LYS A 581 -30.25 6.41 15.17
N ASP A 582 -31.41 6.91 15.58
CA ASP A 582 -32.50 7.19 14.64
C ASP A 582 -32.16 8.35 13.70
N HIS A 583 -31.57 9.43 14.22
CA HIS A 583 -31.06 10.51 13.39
C HIS A 583 -29.92 10.02 12.46
N ALA A 584 -29.03 9.17 12.99
CA ALA A 584 -27.95 8.61 12.18
C ALA A 584 -28.48 7.81 11.00
N PHE A 585 -29.43 6.88 11.21
CA PHE A 585 -29.98 6.06 10.12
C PHE A 585 -30.80 6.87 9.12
N GLN A 586 -31.53 7.90 9.55
CA GLN A 586 -32.22 8.81 8.64
C GLN A 586 -31.24 9.49 7.67
N LEU A 587 -30.08 9.95 8.17
CA LEU A 587 -29.05 10.58 7.35
C LEU A 587 -28.26 9.56 6.51
N LEU A 588 -28.06 8.34 7.01
CA LEU A 588 -27.45 7.25 6.23
C LEU A 588 -28.34 6.81 5.05
N ASP A 589 -29.66 6.78 5.22
CA ASP A 589 -30.60 6.54 4.12
C ASP A 589 -30.54 7.67 3.09
N SER A 590 -30.40 8.93 3.54
CA SER A 590 -30.18 10.06 2.64
C SER A 590 -28.84 9.97 1.91
N ALA A 591 -27.75 9.62 2.61
CA ALA A 591 -26.44 9.38 1.99
C ALA A 591 -26.47 8.26 0.94
N TYR A 592 -27.28 7.20 1.16
CA TYR A 592 -27.53 6.18 0.16
C TYR A 592 -28.20 6.74 -1.10
N GLN A 593 -29.22 7.61 -0.95
CA GLN A 593 -29.87 8.28 -2.08
C GLN A 593 -28.92 9.24 -2.80
N GLN A 594 -28.04 9.89 -2.06
CA GLN A 594 -26.98 10.77 -2.61
C GLN A 594 -25.87 10.02 -3.33
N ARG A 595 -25.84 8.68 -3.29
CA ARG A 595 -24.78 7.85 -3.85
C ARG A 595 -23.39 8.24 -3.36
N VAL A 596 -23.28 8.55 -2.04
CA VAL A 596 -22.02 8.98 -1.44
C VAL A 596 -21.00 7.84 -1.48
N ASP A 597 -19.83 8.11 -2.07
CA ASP A 597 -18.71 7.17 -2.21
C ASP A 597 -18.28 6.54 -0.88
N ARG A 598 -18.20 7.35 0.16
CA ARG A 598 -17.77 6.90 1.49
C ARG A 598 -18.67 5.84 2.12
N LEU A 599 -19.88 5.66 1.62
CA LEU A 599 -20.82 4.69 2.19
C LEU A 599 -20.35 3.24 1.98
N VAL A 600 -19.60 2.94 0.91
CA VAL A 600 -19.03 1.60 0.67
C VAL A 600 -17.99 1.22 1.74
N TYR A 601 -17.24 2.20 2.27
CA TYR A 601 -16.24 1.99 3.32
C TYR A 601 -16.88 1.81 4.71
N PHE A 602 -18.12 2.30 4.90
CA PHE A 602 -18.80 2.28 6.19
C PHE A 602 -18.96 0.86 6.75
N GLY A 603 -18.97 -0.13 5.86
CA GLY A 603 -18.97 -1.56 6.22
C GLY A 603 -17.76 -1.99 7.06
N VAL A 604 -16.59 -1.41 6.87
CA VAL A 604 -15.34 -1.77 7.55
C VAL A 604 -14.86 -0.72 8.56
N GLU A 605 -15.33 0.52 8.44
CA GLU A 605 -14.86 1.63 9.28
C GLU A 605 -15.24 1.45 10.77
N PRO A 606 -14.29 1.68 11.71
CA PRO A 606 -14.55 1.64 13.17
C PRO A 606 -15.66 2.58 13.63
N MET A 607 -15.85 3.71 12.98
CA MET A 607 -16.88 4.67 13.37
C MET A 607 -18.31 4.12 13.25
N ALA A 608 -18.53 3.04 12.49
CA ALA A 608 -19.80 2.35 12.38
C ALA A 608 -20.04 1.30 13.49
N ASP A 609 -19.01 0.94 14.27
CA ASP A 609 -19.09 -0.13 15.26
C ASP A 609 -20.26 0.05 16.27
N PRO A 610 -20.60 1.28 16.74
CA PRO A 610 -21.71 1.47 17.68
C PRO A 610 -23.10 1.10 17.12
N ILE A 611 -23.24 1.03 15.79
CA ILE A 611 -24.53 0.71 15.13
C ILE A 611 -24.51 -0.62 14.36
N ARG A 612 -23.38 -1.36 14.32
CA ARG A 612 -23.29 -2.63 13.58
C ARG A 612 -24.30 -3.69 13.99
N SER A 613 -24.66 -3.73 15.28
CA SER A 613 -25.66 -4.67 15.81
C SER A 613 -27.10 -4.26 15.51
N ASP A 614 -27.35 -3.07 14.98
CA ASP A 614 -28.70 -2.63 14.62
C ASP A 614 -29.13 -3.27 13.29
N PRO A 615 -30.32 -3.88 13.18
CA PRO A 615 -30.78 -4.52 11.94
C PRO A 615 -30.78 -3.59 10.72
N ARG A 616 -30.99 -2.28 10.93
CA ARG A 616 -30.95 -1.28 9.85
C ARG A 616 -29.57 -1.16 9.20
N PHE A 617 -28.50 -1.38 10.00
CA PHE A 617 -27.14 -1.40 9.45
C PHE A 617 -26.94 -2.56 8.46
N ALA A 618 -27.39 -3.77 8.83
CA ALA A 618 -27.31 -4.92 7.93
C ALA A 618 -28.13 -4.69 6.64
N GLN A 619 -29.33 -4.07 6.76
CA GLN A 619 -30.16 -3.72 5.59
C GLN A 619 -29.48 -2.69 4.67
N LEU A 620 -28.80 -1.68 5.25
CA LEU A 620 -28.05 -0.69 4.48
C LEU A 620 -26.86 -1.35 3.77
N MET A 621 -26.07 -2.13 4.48
CA MET A 621 -24.88 -2.80 3.90
C MET A 621 -25.26 -3.82 2.83
N ALA A 622 -26.40 -4.47 2.92
CA ALA A 622 -26.91 -5.35 1.86
C ALA A 622 -27.22 -4.61 0.54
N LYS A 623 -27.41 -3.28 0.58
CA LYS A 623 -27.62 -2.45 -0.62
C LYS A 623 -26.30 -1.89 -1.19
N VAL A 624 -25.28 -1.75 -0.37
CA VAL A 624 -24.02 -1.05 -0.66
C VAL A 624 -22.80 -1.97 -0.64
N GLY A 625 -22.85 -3.05 0.12
CA GLY A 625 -21.73 -3.96 0.34
C GLY A 625 -21.62 -5.09 -0.69
N PRO A 626 -20.66 -6.02 -0.51
CA PRO A 626 -20.47 -7.15 -1.39
C PRO A 626 -21.75 -7.99 -1.47
N ARG A 627 -22.18 -8.25 -2.69
CA ARG A 627 -23.31 -9.14 -3.02
C ARG A 627 -22.84 -10.56 -3.28
#